data_9f75b77996fc7d73aab414189c102aa0
#
_entry.id   9f75b77996fc7d73aab414189c102aa0
#
_cell.length_a   1.000
_cell.length_b   1.000
_cell.length_c   1.000
_cell.angle_alpha   90.00
_cell.angle_beta   90.00
_cell.angle_gamma   90.00
#
_symmetry.space_group_name_H-M   'P 1'
#
loop_
_entity.id
_entity.type
_entity.pdbx_description
1 polymer ?
#
loop_
_entity_poly.entity_id
_entity_poly.type
_entity_poly.pdbx_seq_one_letter_code
_entity_poly.pdbx_strand_id
1 'polypeptide(L)' 'QYKLGDAVTHPKFGHGIVEKINQRSGGVHLHIRFDGEVKCIDQKWLSRKKYM' A
#
# COMPACT_ATOMS: atom_id res chain seq x y z
N GLN A 1 -7.79 -3.07 -7.19
CA GLN A 1 -6.93 -1.92 -7.48
C GLN A 1 -6.96 -0.92 -6.35
N TYR A 2 -5.79 -0.32 -6.06
CA TYR A 2 -5.66 0.63 -4.97
C TYR A 2 -5.76 2.06 -5.47
N LYS A 3 -6.20 2.94 -4.59
CA LYS A 3 -6.32 4.36 -4.87
C LYS A 3 -5.57 5.15 -3.82
N LEU A 4 -5.24 6.38 -4.15
CA LEU A 4 -4.64 7.29 -3.18
C LEU A 4 -5.57 7.43 -1.98
N GLY A 5 -5.01 7.37 -0.79
CA GLY A 5 -5.76 7.48 0.44
C GLY A 5 -6.34 6.17 0.95
N ASP A 6 -6.20 5.09 0.20
CA ASP A 6 -6.70 3.80 0.64
C ASP A 6 -5.95 3.30 1.88
N ALA A 7 -6.69 2.69 2.78
CA ALA A 7 -6.10 2.02 3.95
C ALA A 7 -5.71 0.61 3.53
N VAL A 8 -4.47 0.24 3.83
CA VAL A 8 -3.95 -1.09 3.48
C VAL A 8 -3.25 -1.69 4.68
N THR A 9 -3.00 -2.99 4.60
CA THR A 9 -2.31 -3.71 5.65
C THR A 9 -1.17 -4.51 5.05
N HIS A 10 -0.01 -4.42 5.67
CA HIS A 10 1.15 -5.21 5.30
C HIS A 10 1.45 -6.19 6.43
N PRO A 11 1.78 -7.46 6.12
CA PRO A 11 1.97 -8.46 7.17
C PRO A 11 3.11 -8.12 8.13
N LYS A 12 4.07 -7.33 7.70
CA LYS A 12 5.21 -6.98 8.54
C LYS A 12 5.11 -5.58 9.11
N PHE A 13 4.60 -4.62 8.31
CA PHE A 13 4.60 -3.22 8.71
C PHE A 13 3.28 -2.73 9.29
N GLY A 14 2.24 -3.54 9.19
CA GLY A 14 0.95 -3.17 9.76
C GLY A 14 0.12 -2.30 8.84
N HIS A 15 -0.61 -1.37 9.43
CA HIS A 15 -1.54 -0.53 8.69
C HIS A 15 -0.85 0.68 8.09
N GLY A 16 -1.27 1.04 6.88
CA GLY A 16 -0.73 2.21 6.23
C GLY A 16 -1.72 2.84 5.29
N ILE A 17 -1.35 3.99 4.73
CA ILE A 17 -2.18 4.74 3.80
C ILE A 17 -1.42 4.92 2.50
N VAL A 18 -2.09 4.67 1.38
CA VAL A 18 -1.48 4.81 0.05
C VAL A 18 -1.30 6.28 -0.27
N GLU A 19 -0.05 6.69 -0.51
CA GLU A 19 0.28 8.08 -0.84
C GLU A 19 0.63 8.28 -2.30
N LYS A 20 1.13 7.25 -2.97
CA LYS A 20 1.52 7.36 -4.36
C LYS A 20 1.44 6.00 -5.01
N ILE A 21 1.08 5.98 -6.29
CA ILE A 21 0.94 4.76 -7.05
C ILE A 21 1.85 4.87 -8.28
N ASN A 22 2.76 3.91 -8.44
CA ASN A 22 3.64 3.82 -9.59
C ASN A 22 3.34 2.55 -10.36
N GLN A 23 2.97 2.69 -11.62
CA GLN A 23 2.79 1.57 -12.49
C GLN A 23 4.04 1.35 -13.30
N ARG A 24 4.53 0.12 -13.31
CA ARG A 24 5.72 -0.24 -14.08
C ARG A 24 5.42 -1.51 -14.87
N SER A 25 6.28 -1.80 -15.84
CA SER A 25 6.09 -2.99 -16.68
C SER A 25 6.12 -4.28 -15.85
N GLY A 26 6.78 -4.25 -14.70
CA GLY A 26 6.85 -5.43 -13.84
C GLY A 26 5.77 -5.50 -12.77
N GLY A 27 4.86 -4.52 -12.74
CA GLY A 27 3.80 -4.52 -11.73
C GLY A 27 3.49 -3.14 -11.21
N VAL A 28 2.73 -3.11 -10.13
CA VAL A 28 2.31 -1.86 -9.50
C VAL A 28 2.98 -1.75 -8.14
N HIS A 29 3.64 -0.62 -7.91
CA HIS A 29 4.30 -0.33 -6.65
C HIS A 29 3.63 0.85 -5.99
N LEU A 30 3.40 0.74 -4.69
CA LEU A 30 2.71 1.76 -3.93
C LEU A 30 3.63 2.35 -2.88
N HIS A 31 3.55 3.66 -2.73
CA HIS A 31 4.23 4.34 -1.62
C HIS A 31 3.22 4.43 -0.48
N ILE A 32 3.51 3.75 0.61
CA ILE A 32 2.61 3.61 1.73
C ILE A 32 3.21 4.30 2.95
N ARG A 33 2.43 5.13 3.61
CA ARG A 33 2.87 5.73 4.86
C ARG A 33 2.46 4.82 6.01
N PHE A 34 3.46 4.27 6.67
CA PHE A 34 3.28 3.43 7.86
C PHE A 34 3.82 4.19 9.06
N ASP A 35 2.95 4.67 9.92
CA ASP A 35 3.35 5.24 11.20
C ASP A 35 4.57 6.17 11.12
N GLY A 36 4.50 7.16 10.22
CA GLY A 36 5.55 8.15 10.08
C GLY A 36 6.65 7.82 9.09
N GLU A 37 6.60 6.65 8.48
CA GLU A 37 7.57 6.22 7.48
C GLU A 37 6.86 5.88 6.18
N VAL A 38 7.45 6.29 5.06
CA VAL A 38 6.90 5.93 3.75
C VAL A 38 7.77 4.84 3.14
N LYS A 39 7.12 3.75 2.73
CA LYS A 39 7.81 2.63 2.10
C LYS A 39 7.20 2.32 0.75
N CYS A 40 8.04 1.86 -0.17
CA CYS A 40 7.59 1.46 -1.50
C CYS A 40 7.34 -0.05 -1.48
N ILE A 41 6.10 -0.46 -1.66
CA ILE A 41 5.68 -1.85 -1.51
C ILE A 41 4.98 -2.30 -2.78
N ASP A 42 5.33 -3.49 -3.27
CA ASP A 42 4.60 -4.11 -4.38
C ASP A 42 3.19 -4.44 -3.89
N GLN A 43 2.19 -4.11 -4.72
CA GLN A 43 0.80 -4.28 -4.31
C GLN A 43 0.45 -5.71 -3.96
N LYS A 44 1.17 -6.68 -4.48
CA LYS A 44 0.88 -8.09 -4.19
C LYS A 44 1.10 -8.45 -2.73
N TRP A 45 1.85 -7.65 -2.00
CA TRP A 45 2.13 -7.88 -0.59
C TRP A 45 1.14 -7.22 0.34
N LEU A 46 0.17 -6.50 -0.21
CA LEU A 46 -0.76 -5.72 0.59
C LEU A 46 -2.14 -6.34 0.59
N SER A 47 -2.86 -6.10 1.66
CA SER A 47 -4.25 -6.46 1.76
C SER A 47 -5.06 -5.20 1.96
N ARG A 48 -6.21 -5.15 1.31
CA ARG A 48 -7.13 -4.06 1.52
C ARG A 48 -7.88 -4.31 2.81
N LYS A 49 -8.02 -3.26 3.60
CA LYS A 49 -8.78 -3.37 4.83
C LYS A 49 -10.25 -3.59 4.48
N LYS A 50 -10.84 -4.63 5.04
CA LYS A 50 -12.22 -4.97 4.76
C LYS A 50 -13.07 -4.76 6.00
N TYR A 51 -14.30 -4.37 5.77
CA TYR A 51 -15.29 -4.22 6.81
C TYR A 51 -16.41 -5.23 6.60
N MET A 52 -16.86 -5.79 7.67
CA MET A 52 -17.95 -6.75 7.61
C MET A 52 -19.25 -6.09 7.97
#